data_4f8e8f89ac0a84d4be1b7b1a62f9b01a
#
_entry.id   4f8e8f89ac0a84d4be1b7b1a62f9b01a
#
_cell.length_a   1.000
_cell.length_b   1.000
_cell.length_c   1.000
_cell.angle_alpha   90.00
_cell.angle_beta   90.00
_cell.angle_gamma   90.00
#
_symmetry.space_group_name_H-M   'P 1'
#
loop_
_entity.id
_entity.type
_entity.pdbx_description
1 polymer ?
#
loop_
_entity_poly.entity_id
_entity_poly.type
_entity_poly.pdbx_seq_one_letter_code
_entity_poly.pdbx_strand_id
1 'polypeptide(L)'
;KKGDAKHIRLEFCNQRSTPAEIRMGYAYQSDIDFSEAKRLAAKADLVVFCAGLDGSIELEGRDRPFDLPYGQDMLIQELVKVNPKLIVAIHAGGGINMTRWIDQVPAVVHALYPGQEGGHALAHILSGKVNPSAKLPFTIEKRWEDSPACGHYDETRKEKKVYYTEGIFTGYRGYDQKGIEPLFPFG
;
A
#
# COMPACT_ATOMS: atom_id res chain seq x y z
N LYS A 1 -16.16 24.13 0.04
CA LYS A 1 -17.24 24.94 -0.54
C LYS A 1 -16.73 25.63 -1.80
N LYS A 2 -17.61 25.91 -2.77
CA LYS A 2 -17.25 26.61 -4.00
C LYS A 2 -16.78 28.02 -3.62
N GLY A 3 -15.53 28.36 -3.97
CA GLY A 3 -14.93 29.68 -3.66
C GLY A 3 -13.91 29.70 -2.52
N ASP A 4 -13.72 28.60 -1.78
CA ASP A 4 -12.68 28.56 -0.77
C ASP A 4 -11.30 28.45 -1.45
N ALA A 5 -10.43 29.42 -1.22
CA ALA A 5 -9.05 29.35 -1.65
C ALA A 5 -8.30 28.33 -0.80
N LYS A 6 -7.56 27.44 -1.45
CA LYS A 6 -6.64 26.50 -0.80
C LYS A 6 -5.22 26.89 -1.13
N HIS A 7 -4.42 27.09 -0.10
CA HIS A 7 -2.98 27.29 -0.29
C HIS A 7 -2.30 25.95 -0.39
N ILE A 8 -1.71 25.67 -1.54
CA ILE A 8 -0.93 24.47 -1.78
C ILE A 8 0.53 24.92 -1.92
N ARG A 9 1.41 24.37 -1.08
CA ARG A 9 2.86 24.54 -1.20
C ARG A 9 3.42 23.28 -1.85
N LEU A 10 4.07 23.46 -3.00
CA LEU A 10 4.78 22.40 -3.69
C LEU A 10 6.28 22.67 -3.59
N GLU A 11 7.02 21.78 -2.94
CA GLU A 11 8.48 21.83 -2.89
C GLU A 11 9.03 20.71 -3.77
N PHE A 12 9.88 21.08 -4.71
CA PHE A 12 10.52 20.14 -5.61
C PHE A 12 12.01 20.37 -5.65
N CYS A 13 12.79 19.34 -5.42
CA CYS A 13 14.23 19.36 -5.55
C CYS A 13 14.68 18.31 -6.56
N ASN A 14 15.17 18.72 -7.70
CA ASN A 14 15.79 17.82 -8.67
C ASN A 14 17.30 17.76 -8.41
N GLN A 15 17.76 16.65 -7.85
CA GLN A 15 19.19 16.39 -7.59
C GLN A 15 19.86 15.54 -8.67
N ARG A 16 19.13 15.16 -9.74
CA ARG A 16 19.63 14.28 -10.81
C ARG A 16 19.64 15.03 -12.15
N SER A 17 20.50 14.61 -13.04
CA SER A 17 20.63 15.13 -14.41
C SER A 17 19.48 14.69 -15.36
N THR A 18 18.44 14.08 -14.83
CA THR A 18 17.26 13.66 -15.59
C THR A 18 16.24 14.79 -15.68
N PRO A 19 15.41 14.84 -16.73
CA PRO A 19 14.33 15.82 -16.84
C PRO A 19 13.44 15.77 -15.59
N ALA A 20 13.17 16.96 -15.04
CA ALA A 20 12.28 17.11 -13.91
C ALA A 20 10.83 17.19 -14.42
N GLU A 21 9.95 16.37 -13.87
CA GLU A 21 8.53 16.41 -14.19
C GLU A 21 7.73 16.48 -12.91
N ILE A 22 6.82 17.45 -12.84
CA ILE A 22 5.82 17.54 -11.78
C ILE A 22 4.45 17.48 -12.44
N ARG A 23 3.62 16.54 -11.99
CA ARG A 23 2.21 16.47 -12.37
C ARG A 23 1.37 16.70 -11.14
N MET A 24 0.45 17.64 -11.21
CA MET A 24 -0.51 17.91 -10.15
C MET A 24 -1.92 17.87 -10.74
N GLY A 25 -2.78 17.14 -10.06
CA GLY A 25 -4.21 17.12 -10.34
C GLY A 25 -4.99 17.18 -9.03
N TYR A 26 -6.21 17.66 -9.10
CA TYR A 26 -7.14 17.56 -7.99
C TYR A 26 -8.52 17.18 -8.49
N ALA A 27 -9.26 16.48 -7.64
CA ALA A 27 -10.69 16.22 -7.83
C ALA A 27 -11.38 16.35 -6.48
N TYR A 28 -12.64 16.73 -6.47
CA TYR A 28 -13.43 16.56 -5.26
C TYR A 28 -13.73 15.08 -5.08
N GLN A 29 -13.77 14.63 -3.83
CA GLN A 29 -14.15 13.25 -3.52
C GLN A 29 -15.55 12.90 -4.06
N SER A 30 -16.46 13.90 -4.10
CA SER A 30 -17.78 13.77 -4.70
C SER A 30 -17.79 13.52 -6.20
N ASP A 31 -16.70 13.85 -6.88
CA ASP A 31 -16.59 13.73 -8.35
C ASP A 31 -16.00 12.36 -8.77
N ILE A 32 -15.56 11.57 -7.79
CA ILE A 32 -15.07 10.20 -8.03
C ILE A 32 -16.28 9.27 -8.11
N ASP A 33 -16.54 8.75 -9.29
CA ASP A 33 -17.68 7.86 -9.55
C ASP A 33 -17.26 6.39 -9.60
N PHE A 34 -17.71 5.63 -8.62
CA PHE A 34 -17.55 4.18 -8.57
C PHE A 34 -18.83 3.42 -8.92
N SER A 35 -19.83 4.08 -9.49
CA SER A 35 -21.18 3.51 -9.72
C SER A 35 -21.13 2.26 -10.59
N GLU A 36 -20.34 2.27 -11.65
CA GLU A 36 -20.21 1.11 -12.54
C GLU A 36 -19.51 -0.06 -11.88
N ALA A 37 -18.42 0.18 -11.15
CA ALA A 37 -17.71 -0.86 -10.41
C ALA A 37 -18.62 -1.49 -9.34
N LYS A 38 -19.38 -0.66 -8.62
CA LYS A 38 -20.37 -1.14 -7.62
C LYS A 38 -21.51 -1.93 -8.27
N ARG A 39 -21.99 -1.49 -9.42
CA ARG A 39 -23.05 -2.18 -10.15
C ARG A 39 -22.60 -3.57 -10.62
N LEU A 40 -21.37 -3.70 -11.09
CA LEU A 40 -20.79 -5.00 -11.47
C LEU A 40 -20.54 -5.88 -10.25
N ALA A 41 -19.93 -5.33 -9.21
CA ALA A 41 -19.64 -6.05 -7.97
C ALA A 41 -20.91 -6.61 -7.30
N ALA A 42 -22.00 -5.84 -7.28
CA ALA A 42 -23.26 -6.28 -6.69
C ALA A 42 -23.89 -7.50 -7.40
N LYS A 43 -23.53 -7.75 -8.66
CA LYS A 43 -24.04 -8.88 -9.45
C LYS A 43 -23.11 -10.10 -9.47
N ALA A 44 -21.89 -9.94 -8.97
CA ALA A 44 -20.89 -10.99 -8.98
C ALA A 44 -21.07 -11.92 -7.78
N ASP A 45 -20.80 -13.21 -7.97
CA ASP A 45 -20.77 -14.19 -6.87
C ASP A 45 -19.59 -13.96 -5.93
N LEU A 46 -18.49 -13.40 -6.44
CA LEU A 46 -17.26 -13.07 -5.75
C LEU A 46 -16.58 -11.89 -6.47
N VAL A 47 -15.96 -11.00 -5.72
CA VAL A 47 -15.16 -9.91 -6.26
C VAL A 47 -13.69 -10.12 -5.90
N VAL A 48 -12.81 -10.03 -6.87
CA VAL A 48 -11.36 -9.95 -6.66
C VAL A 48 -10.90 -8.55 -7.06
N PHE A 49 -10.40 -7.81 -6.11
CA PHE A 49 -9.81 -6.49 -6.34
C PHE A 49 -8.29 -6.59 -6.34
N CYS A 50 -7.67 -6.34 -7.49
CA CYS A 50 -6.22 -6.27 -7.61
C CYS A 50 -5.75 -4.87 -7.25
N ALA A 51 -5.19 -4.73 -6.05
CA ALA A 51 -4.61 -3.50 -5.53
C ALA A 51 -3.09 -3.53 -5.63
N GLY A 52 -2.47 -2.37 -5.55
CA GLY A 52 -1.01 -2.32 -5.42
C GLY A 52 -0.37 -1.11 -6.08
N LEU A 53 0.91 -1.25 -6.29
CA LEU A 53 1.80 -0.24 -6.82
C LEU A 53 2.35 -0.72 -8.16
N ASP A 54 2.71 0.23 -9.01
CA ASP A 54 3.34 -0.04 -10.30
C ASP A 54 4.70 0.66 -10.41
N GLY A 55 5.40 0.44 -11.52
CA GLY A 55 6.72 1.02 -11.76
C GLY A 55 6.75 2.55 -11.87
N SER A 56 5.62 3.25 -11.86
CA SER A 56 5.58 4.71 -11.77
C SER A 56 5.68 5.21 -10.32
N ILE A 57 5.37 4.35 -9.36
CA ILE A 57 5.31 4.68 -7.93
C ILE A 57 6.40 3.97 -7.15
N GLU A 58 6.55 2.66 -7.33
CA GLU A 58 7.55 1.86 -6.61
C GLU A 58 8.69 1.45 -7.55
N LEU A 59 9.86 2.05 -7.34
CA LEU A 59 11.06 1.85 -8.14
C LEU A 59 12.29 1.80 -7.22
N GLU A 60 13.35 1.14 -7.71
CA GLU A 60 14.68 1.23 -7.08
C GLU A 60 15.12 2.69 -6.95
N GLY A 61 15.57 3.06 -5.76
CA GLY A 61 16.08 4.41 -5.46
C GLY A 61 15.01 5.51 -5.41
N ARG A 62 13.74 5.16 -5.33
CA ARG A 62 12.62 6.10 -5.12
C ARG A 62 11.77 5.66 -3.94
N ASP A 63 11.57 6.58 -3.00
CA ASP A 63 10.64 6.35 -1.90
C ASP A 63 9.21 6.36 -2.41
N ARG A 64 8.39 5.47 -1.88
CA ARG A 64 6.97 5.35 -2.18
C ARG A 64 6.12 5.75 -0.97
N PRO A 65 4.86 6.15 -1.19
CA PRO A 65 3.93 6.33 -0.08
C PRO A 65 3.61 4.98 0.60
N PHE A 66 3.27 5.03 1.87
CA PHE A 66 2.75 3.88 2.60
C PHE A 66 1.29 3.59 2.24
N ASP A 67 0.53 4.62 1.86
CA ASP A 67 -0.85 4.50 1.40
C ASP A 67 -0.94 3.98 -0.04
N LEU A 68 -2.04 3.28 -0.34
CA LEU A 68 -2.39 2.91 -1.73
C LEU A 68 -2.72 4.15 -2.56
N PRO A 69 -2.21 4.23 -3.79
CA PRO A 69 -2.44 5.39 -4.66
C PRO A 69 -3.81 5.37 -5.34
N TYR A 70 -4.15 6.49 -5.98
CA TYR A 70 -5.27 6.62 -6.92
C TYR A 70 -6.65 6.25 -6.37
N GLY A 71 -6.86 6.38 -5.07
CA GLY A 71 -8.17 6.12 -4.46
C GLY A 71 -8.53 4.63 -4.36
N GLN A 72 -7.56 3.73 -4.46
CA GLN A 72 -7.78 2.29 -4.32
C GLN A 72 -8.44 1.94 -2.98
N ASP A 73 -8.01 2.57 -1.87
CA ASP A 73 -8.63 2.40 -0.55
C ASP A 73 -10.12 2.73 -0.56
N MET A 74 -10.48 3.84 -1.23
CA MET A 74 -11.88 4.28 -1.33
C MET A 74 -12.72 3.27 -2.12
N LEU A 75 -12.17 2.76 -3.22
CA LEU A 75 -12.87 1.78 -4.05
C LEU A 75 -13.06 0.45 -3.29
N ILE A 76 -12.07 -0.02 -2.55
CA ILE A 76 -12.20 -1.21 -1.69
C ILE A 76 -13.35 -1.02 -0.70
N GLN A 77 -13.40 0.13 -0.01
CA GLN A 77 -14.45 0.44 0.95
C GLN A 77 -15.86 0.52 0.30
N GLU A 78 -15.94 0.99 -0.94
CA GLU A 78 -17.22 1.04 -1.66
C GLU A 78 -17.65 -0.33 -2.19
N LEU A 79 -16.71 -1.16 -2.64
CA LEU A 79 -17.00 -2.50 -3.15
C LEU A 79 -17.48 -3.44 -2.06
N VAL A 80 -16.86 -3.43 -0.88
CA VAL A 80 -17.24 -4.32 0.22
C VAL A 80 -18.65 -4.03 0.74
N LYS A 81 -19.14 -2.79 0.62
CA LYS A 81 -20.52 -2.42 0.99
C LYS A 81 -21.58 -3.09 0.11
N VAL A 82 -21.25 -3.36 -1.15
CA VAL A 82 -22.19 -3.94 -2.13
C VAL A 82 -21.97 -5.43 -2.35
N ASN A 83 -20.78 -5.95 -2.07
CA ASN A 83 -20.48 -7.36 -2.10
C ASN A 83 -19.50 -7.75 -0.98
N PRO A 84 -19.97 -8.36 0.10
CA PRO A 84 -19.12 -8.75 1.23
C PRO A 84 -18.16 -9.90 0.91
N LYS A 85 -18.31 -10.57 -0.23
CA LYS A 85 -17.37 -11.59 -0.72
C LYS A 85 -16.27 -10.94 -1.57
N LEU A 86 -15.55 -10.00 -0.97
CA LEU A 86 -14.45 -9.28 -1.61
C LEU A 86 -13.10 -9.85 -1.16
N ILE A 87 -12.28 -10.24 -2.11
CA ILE A 87 -10.87 -10.59 -1.90
C ILE A 87 -10.01 -9.45 -2.44
N VAL A 88 -9.05 -8.98 -1.65
CA VAL A 88 -8.06 -8.01 -2.09
C VAL A 88 -6.73 -8.71 -2.34
N ALA A 89 -6.25 -8.67 -3.57
CA ALA A 89 -4.94 -9.16 -3.96
C ALA A 89 -3.98 -7.97 -4.10
N ILE A 90 -2.96 -7.91 -3.25
CA ILE A 90 -2.02 -6.80 -3.16
C ILE A 90 -0.73 -7.13 -3.90
N HIS A 91 -0.32 -6.25 -4.81
CA HIS A 91 0.98 -6.28 -5.49
C HIS A 91 1.80 -5.07 -5.05
N ALA A 92 2.73 -5.30 -4.13
CA ALA A 92 3.64 -4.28 -3.60
C ALA A 92 4.91 -4.96 -3.07
N GLY A 93 6.05 -4.29 -3.11
CA GLY A 93 7.33 -4.83 -2.65
C GLY A 93 7.48 -4.88 -1.13
N GLY A 94 6.56 -4.30 -0.37
CA GLY A 94 6.56 -4.27 1.09
C GLY A 94 5.18 -3.99 1.66
N GLY A 95 5.12 -3.67 2.95
CA GLY A 95 3.87 -3.32 3.64
C GLY A 95 3.19 -2.09 3.04
N ILE A 96 1.88 -2.06 3.10
CA ILE A 96 1.03 -0.92 2.76
C ILE A 96 0.05 -0.65 3.89
N ASN A 97 -0.45 0.57 3.97
CA ASN A 97 -1.50 0.93 4.91
C ASN A 97 -2.83 0.28 4.51
N MET A 98 -3.31 -0.65 5.32
CA MET A 98 -4.61 -1.33 5.14
C MET A 98 -5.63 -0.94 6.20
N THR A 99 -5.26 -0.10 7.16
CA THR A 99 -6.09 0.19 8.35
C THR A 99 -7.46 0.78 8.03
N ARG A 100 -7.62 1.39 6.84
CA ARG A 100 -8.88 2.00 6.44
C ARG A 100 -9.97 0.99 6.05
N TRP A 101 -9.58 -0.26 5.73
CA TRP A 101 -10.52 -1.24 5.15
C TRP A 101 -10.30 -2.69 5.59
N ILE A 102 -9.18 -3.01 6.23
CA ILE A 102 -8.83 -4.41 6.54
C ILE A 102 -9.88 -5.13 7.37
N ASP A 103 -10.51 -4.45 8.33
CA ASP A 103 -11.54 -5.04 9.19
C ASP A 103 -12.87 -5.33 8.46
N GLN A 104 -13.02 -4.80 7.24
CA GLN A 104 -14.23 -4.96 6.43
C GLN A 104 -14.08 -6.03 5.36
N VAL A 105 -12.84 -6.41 5.02
CA VAL A 105 -12.53 -7.32 3.91
C VAL A 105 -12.27 -8.73 4.45
N PRO A 106 -13.01 -9.75 3.96
CA PRO A 106 -12.90 -11.12 4.50
C PRO A 106 -11.58 -11.82 4.15
N ALA A 107 -10.89 -11.41 3.07
CA ALA A 107 -9.64 -12.04 2.67
C ALA A 107 -8.70 -11.08 1.94
N VAL A 108 -7.42 -11.16 2.28
CA VAL A 108 -6.34 -10.44 1.62
C VAL A 108 -5.23 -11.41 1.25
N VAL A 109 -4.73 -11.29 0.03
CA VAL A 109 -3.55 -12.01 -0.47
C VAL A 109 -2.46 -11.01 -0.79
N HIS A 110 -1.36 -11.02 -0.05
CA HIS A 110 -0.20 -10.21 -0.38
C HIS A 110 0.71 -10.99 -1.34
N ALA A 111 0.65 -10.64 -2.63
CA ALA A 111 1.31 -11.40 -3.69
C ALA A 111 2.74 -10.93 -3.98
N LEU A 112 3.21 -9.84 -3.36
CA LEU A 112 4.48 -9.20 -3.71
C LEU A 112 4.54 -8.87 -5.22
N TYR A 113 5.70 -9.05 -5.84
CA TYR A 113 5.89 -8.99 -7.29
C TYR A 113 6.24 -10.38 -7.83
N PRO A 114 5.23 -11.22 -8.15
CA PRO A 114 5.42 -12.65 -8.38
C PRO A 114 6.05 -13.01 -9.73
N GLY A 115 6.42 -12.03 -10.55
CA GLY A 115 7.06 -12.25 -11.84
C GLY A 115 6.12 -12.75 -12.93
N GLN A 116 6.70 -13.40 -13.95
CA GLN A 116 6.01 -13.75 -15.18
C GLN A 116 4.78 -14.67 -14.98
N GLU A 117 4.88 -15.64 -14.08
CA GLU A 117 3.80 -16.61 -13.80
C GLU A 117 2.84 -16.17 -12.69
N GLY A 118 2.95 -14.92 -12.23
CA GLY A 118 2.18 -14.40 -11.10
C GLY A 118 0.68 -14.50 -11.25
N GLY A 119 0.15 -14.25 -12.45
CA GLY A 119 -1.27 -14.39 -12.75
C GLY A 119 -1.76 -15.83 -12.60
N HIS A 120 -1.00 -16.82 -13.08
CA HIS A 120 -1.32 -18.24 -12.93
C HIS A 120 -1.24 -18.66 -11.46
N ALA A 121 -0.20 -18.24 -10.73
CA ALA A 121 -0.05 -18.56 -9.31
C ALA A 121 -1.20 -18.00 -8.48
N LEU A 122 -1.57 -16.75 -8.69
CA LEU A 122 -2.70 -16.13 -8.01
C LEU A 122 -4.01 -16.83 -8.33
N ALA A 123 -4.28 -17.15 -9.61
CA ALA A 123 -5.47 -17.86 -10.02
C ALA A 123 -5.57 -19.25 -9.37
N HIS A 124 -4.47 -19.97 -9.24
CA HIS A 124 -4.43 -21.27 -8.55
C HIS A 124 -4.74 -21.15 -7.06
N ILE A 125 -4.24 -20.11 -6.39
CA ILE A 125 -4.56 -19.83 -4.98
C ILE A 125 -6.03 -19.48 -4.82
N LEU A 126 -6.54 -18.54 -5.61
CA LEU A 126 -7.92 -18.08 -5.51
C LEU A 126 -8.95 -19.15 -5.86
N SER A 127 -8.61 -20.07 -6.77
CA SER A 127 -9.48 -21.21 -7.11
C SER A 127 -9.36 -22.39 -6.14
N GLY A 128 -8.49 -22.31 -5.13
CA GLY A 128 -8.24 -23.41 -4.19
C GLY A 128 -7.45 -24.59 -4.75
N LYS A 129 -6.89 -24.47 -5.97
CA LYS A 129 -6.04 -25.49 -6.57
C LYS A 129 -4.73 -25.67 -5.82
N VAL A 130 -4.21 -24.57 -5.26
CA VAL A 130 -2.99 -24.53 -4.43
C VAL A 130 -3.33 -23.80 -3.13
N ASN A 131 -2.97 -24.42 -2.02
CA ASN A 131 -3.07 -23.75 -0.72
C ASN A 131 -1.85 -22.85 -0.50
N PRO A 132 -2.03 -21.54 -0.22
CA PRO A 132 -0.89 -20.65 0.03
C PRO A 132 -0.17 -21.08 1.31
N SER A 133 1.13 -21.31 1.21
CA SER A 133 1.97 -21.79 2.33
C SER A 133 3.04 -20.78 2.75
N ALA A 134 3.19 -19.68 2.02
CA ALA A 134 4.15 -18.64 2.34
C ALA A 134 3.76 -17.88 3.61
N LYS A 135 4.77 -17.34 4.27
CA LYS A 135 4.66 -16.45 5.42
C LYS A 135 5.09 -15.05 5.04
N LEU A 136 4.63 -14.03 5.79
CA LEU A 136 5.07 -12.67 5.56
C LEU A 136 6.56 -12.52 5.88
N PRO A 137 7.38 -12.09 4.91
CA PRO A 137 8.82 -11.91 5.12
C PRO A 137 9.18 -10.58 5.81
N PHE A 138 8.17 -9.82 6.22
CA PHE A 138 8.29 -8.55 6.92
C PHE A 138 7.08 -8.32 7.84
N THR A 139 7.22 -7.38 8.76
CA THR A 139 6.12 -6.89 9.59
C THR A 139 5.38 -5.79 8.82
N ILE A 140 4.04 -5.76 8.93
CA ILE A 140 3.22 -4.67 8.37
C ILE A 140 2.69 -3.83 9.53
N GLU A 141 3.10 -2.58 9.57
CA GLU A 141 2.72 -1.62 10.58
C GLU A 141 1.28 -1.10 10.41
N LYS A 142 0.70 -0.59 11.48
CA LYS A 142 -0.57 0.15 11.47
C LYS A 142 -0.36 1.58 10.96
N ARG A 143 0.78 2.18 11.28
CA ARG A 143 1.18 3.54 10.86
C ARG A 143 2.64 3.53 10.47
N TRP A 144 3.00 4.37 9.54
CA TRP A 144 4.40 4.51 9.11
C TRP A 144 5.35 4.81 10.27
N GLU A 145 4.91 5.63 11.23
CA GLU A 145 5.69 6.02 12.41
C GLU A 145 5.98 4.86 13.36
N ASP A 146 5.25 3.76 13.26
CA ASP A 146 5.47 2.56 14.06
C ASP A 146 6.68 1.75 13.57
N SER A 147 7.13 2.00 12.32
CA SER A 147 8.29 1.32 11.74
C SER A 147 9.58 1.66 12.50
N PRO A 148 10.40 0.67 12.87
CA PRO A 148 11.71 0.92 13.48
C PRO A 148 12.65 1.77 12.62
N ALA A 149 12.46 1.79 11.30
CA ALA A 149 13.25 2.58 10.37
C ALA A 149 12.75 4.02 10.18
N CYS A 150 11.58 4.36 10.73
CA CYS A 150 11.01 5.69 10.59
C CYS A 150 11.91 6.76 11.24
N GLY A 151 12.20 7.82 10.51
CA GLY A 151 13.05 8.93 10.95
C GLY A 151 14.55 8.72 10.73
N HIS A 152 15.02 7.47 10.59
CA HIS A 152 16.46 7.21 10.47
C HIS A 152 17.00 7.47 9.06
N TYR A 153 16.21 7.22 8.04
CA TYR A 153 16.61 7.36 6.64
C TYR A 153 16.65 8.83 6.17
N ASP A 154 15.65 9.64 6.58
CA ASP A 154 15.52 11.02 6.11
C ASP A 154 16.53 11.98 6.75
N GLU A 155 16.91 11.76 8.00
CA GLU A 155 17.91 12.56 8.71
C GLU A 155 19.29 12.47 8.06
N THR A 156 19.59 11.39 7.37
CA THR A 156 20.89 11.13 6.76
C THR A 156 21.12 11.84 5.46
N ARG A 157 20.08 12.26 4.74
CA ARG A 157 20.20 12.94 3.44
C ARG A 157 20.96 14.26 3.51
N LYS A 158 20.78 15.03 4.59
CA LYS A 158 21.48 16.32 4.79
C LYS A 158 22.98 16.16 5.02
N GLU A 159 23.34 15.13 5.77
CA GLU A 159 24.73 14.87 6.18
C GLU A 159 25.46 13.88 5.26
N LYS A 160 24.78 13.26 4.28
CA LYS A 160 25.30 12.18 3.43
C LYS A 160 25.82 10.99 4.24
N LYS A 161 25.22 10.75 5.42
CA LYS A 161 25.54 9.65 6.32
C LYS A 161 24.25 8.90 6.68
N VAL A 162 24.36 7.61 6.89
CA VAL A 162 23.29 6.75 7.40
C VAL A 162 23.71 6.23 8.78
N TYR A 163 22.84 6.41 9.77
CA TYR A 163 23.07 5.94 11.11
C TYR A 163 22.11 4.80 11.45
N TYR A 164 22.65 3.62 11.72
CA TYR A 164 21.88 2.44 12.14
C TYR A 164 21.67 2.49 13.66
N THR A 165 20.91 3.46 14.13
CA THR A 165 20.73 3.72 15.56
C THR A 165 19.86 2.68 16.25
N GLU A 166 19.04 1.95 15.49
CA GLU A 166 18.25 0.81 15.96
C GLU A 166 19.10 -0.42 16.30
N GLY A 167 20.34 -0.48 15.82
CA GLY A 167 21.26 -1.60 16.07
C GLY A 167 20.67 -2.94 15.58
N ILE A 168 20.58 -3.92 16.50
CA ILE A 168 19.99 -5.23 16.18
C ILE A 168 18.45 -5.25 16.17
N PHE A 169 17.83 -4.15 16.58
CA PHE A 169 16.36 -4.05 16.70
C PHE A 169 15.70 -3.57 15.42
N THR A 170 16.11 -4.13 14.29
CA THR A 170 15.48 -3.92 12.99
C THR A 170 14.29 -4.86 12.78
N GLY A 171 13.34 -4.45 11.92
CA GLY A 171 12.16 -5.25 11.60
C GLY A 171 11.36 -5.64 12.84
N TYR A 172 10.88 -6.88 12.92
CA TYR A 172 10.04 -7.37 14.02
C TYR A 172 10.65 -7.19 15.42
N ARG A 173 11.99 -7.28 15.54
CA ARG A 173 12.67 -7.08 16.82
C ARG A 173 12.46 -5.67 17.38
N GLY A 174 12.36 -4.66 16.52
CA GLY A 174 12.09 -3.29 16.94
C GLY A 174 10.66 -3.10 17.45
N TYR A 175 9.69 -3.78 16.84
CA TYR A 175 8.31 -3.80 17.34
C TYR A 175 8.24 -4.47 18.71
N ASP A 176 8.86 -5.64 18.85
CA ASP A 176 8.91 -6.38 20.13
C ASP A 176 9.57 -5.55 21.23
N GLN A 177 10.72 -4.94 20.95
CA GLN A 177 11.44 -4.10 21.91
C GLN A 177 10.61 -2.91 22.41
N LYS A 178 9.87 -2.28 21.48
CA LYS A 178 9.05 -1.09 21.79
C LYS A 178 7.64 -1.45 22.30
N GLY A 179 7.26 -2.73 22.32
CA GLY A 179 5.92 -3.17 22.67
C GLY A 179 4.84 -2.67 21.70
N ILE A 180 5.19 -2.49 20.41
CA ILE A 180 4.28 -2.01 19.39
C ILE A 180 3.61 -3.23 18.74
N GLU A 181 2.29 -3.30 18.80
CA GLU A 181 1.51 -4.31 18.11
C GLU A 181 1.35 -3.93 16.63
N PRO A 182 1.90 -4.70 15.68
CA PRO A 182 1.77 -4.42 14.26
C PRO A 182 0.35 -4.73 13.75
N LEU A 183 0.07 -4.37 12.49
CA LEU A 183 -1.14 -4.81 11.81
C LEU A 183 -1.05 -6.31 11.46
N PHE A 184 0.10 -6.72 10.92
CA PHE A 184 0.45 -8.13 10.68
C PHE A 184 1.89 -8.38 11.09
N PRO A 185 2.16 -9.37 11.93
CA PRO A 185 3.52 -9.71 12.35
C PRO A 185 4.31 -10.39 11.24
N PHE A 186 5.63 -10.36 11.36
CA PHE A 186 6.54 -11.22 10.60
C PHE A 186 6.22 -12.70 10.87
N GLY A 187 6.18 -13.54 9.81
CA GLY A 187 5.93 -14.98 9.93
C GLY A 187 4.47 -15.29 10.04
#